data_73428a62ed3435baa867108aaef74e33
#
_entry.id   73428a62ed3435baa867108aaef74e33
#
_cell.length_a   1.000
_cell.length_b   1.000
_cell.length_c   1.000
_cell.angle_alpha   90.00
_cell.angle_beta   90.00
_cell.angle_gamma   90.00
#
_symmetry.space_group_name_H-M   'P 1'
#
loop_
_entity.id
_entity.type
_entity.pdbx_description
1 polymer ?
#
loop_
_entity_poly.entity_id
_entity_poly.type
_entity_poly.pdbx_seq_one_letter_code
_entity_poly.pdbx_strand_id
1 'polypeptide(L)'
;MSSKLSSTSPKNPNQSKKSLILGFVLIFIAVVFLFKTYYPVAKAEISYQFQSPSLQSDDLTPVDPEFSLLIPKIKANSKVIKNVDATNPKIYQSALSRGVAHASGSATPDQPGNVFIFAHSATNWYQASDYNAVFYLLNKLTVGDSLTLYYQNQPYTYYVTDTQIFPPDHIDYLNSSSQRQLHFITCWPPGTTP
;
A
#
# COMPACT_ATOMS: atom_id res chain seq x y z
N MET A 1 -5.01 26.39 -69.88
CA MET A 1 -5.19 25.18 -69.05
C MET A 1 -3.82 24.67 -68.67
N SER A 2 -3.39 24.91 -67.41
CA SER A 2 -2.07 24.50 -66.89
C SER A 2 -2.28 23.51 -65.78
N SER A 3 -2.02 22.23 -66.01
CA SER A 3 -2.14 21.15 -65.09
C SER A 3 -0.87 21.08 -64.15
N LYS A 4 -1.00 21.41 -62.91
CA LYS A 4 0.06 21.16 -61.88
C LYS A 4 0.13 19.66 -61.58
N LEU A 5 1.17 18.98 -62.06
CA LEU A 5 1.51 17.66 -61.60
C LEU A 5 2.13 17.79 -60.15
N SER A 6 1.48 17.17 -59.20
CA SER A 6 2.00 17.00 -57.84
C SER A 6 3.03 15.86 -57.85
N SER A 7 4.31 16.16 -57.64
CA SER A 7 5.36 15.15 -57.51
C SER A 7 5.34 14.60 -56.07
N THR A 8 4.86 13.38 -55.89
CA THR A 8 5.03 12.62 -54.65
C THR A 8 6.45 12.07 -54.59
N SER A 9 7.27 12.62 -53.72
CA SER A 9 8.63 12.12 -53.43
C SER A 9 8.59 10.69 -52.88
N PRO A 10 9.42 9.74 -53.38
CA PRO A 10 9.42 8.37 -52.87
C PRO A 10 9.90 8.33 -51.43
N LYS A 11 9.07 7.78 -50.54
CA LYS A 11 9.42 7.55 -49.14
C LYS A 11 10.59 6.57 -49.05
N ASN A 12 11.70 6.99 -48.46
CA ASN A 12 12.91 6.17 -48.26
C ASN A 12 12.59 4.96 -47.34
N PRO A 13 12.73 3.71 -47.85
CA PRO A 13 12.34 2.49 -47.09
C PRO A 13 13.13 2.29 -45.79
N ASN A 14 14.32 2.88 -45.68
CA ASN A 14 15.13 2.81 -44.44
C ASN A 14 14.59 3.73 -43.33
N GLN A 15 13.91 4.83 -43.65
CA GLN A 15 13.25 5.68 -42.66
C GLN A 15 12.03 4.97 -42.06
N SER A 16 11.28 4.21 -42.83
CA SER A 16 10.13 3.44 -42.37
C SER A 16 10.53 2.36 -41.36
N LYS A 17 11.60 1.61 -41.63
CA LYS A 17 12.12 0.58 -40.74
C LYS A 17 12.62 1.15 -39.40
N LYS A 18 13.35 2.27 -39.43
CA LYS A 18 13.84 2.95 -38.23
C LYS A 18 12.69 3.46 -37.33
N SER A 19 11.64 4.04 -37.97
CA SER A 19 10.46 4.49 -37.25
C SER A 19 9.67 3.34 -36.63
N LEU A 20 9.60 2.19 -37.30
CA LEU A 20 8.94 0.99 -36.80
C LEU A 20 9.70 0.41 -35.58
N ILE A 21 11.02 0.31 -35.66
CA ILE A 21 11.87 -0.14 -34.53
C ILE A 21 11.73 0.79 -33.34
N LEU A 22 11.75 2.11 -33.57
CA LEU A 22 11.56 3.09 -32.49
C LEU A 22 10.18 2.92 -31.83
N GLY A 23 9.13 2.67 -32.62
CA GLY A 23 7.79 2.39 -32.09
C GLY A 23 7.76 1.15 -31.19
N PHE A 24 8.38 0.05 -31.63
CA PHE A 24 8.47 -1.16 -30.78
C PHE A 24 9.26 -0.94 -29.49
N VAL A 25 10.35 -0.18 -29.53
CA VAL A 25 11.14 0.15 -28.34
C VAL A 25 10.32 0.97 -27.35
N LEU A 26 9.58 1.97 -27.84
CA LEU A 26 8.71 2.78 -26.98
C LEU A 26 7.58 1.96 -26.35
N ILE A 27 6.95 1.07 -27.11
CA ILE A 27 5.92 0.15 -26.60
C ILE A 27 6.53 -0.77 -25.54
N PHE A 28 7.70 -1.34 -25.79
CA PHE A 28 8.39 -2.20 -24.83
C PHE A 28 8.68 -1.46 -23.51
N ILE A 29 9.21 -0.24 -23.60
CA ILE A 29 9.46 0.61 -22.42
C ILE A 29 8.15 0.87 -21.66
N ALA A 30 7.07 1.20 -22.35
CA ALA A 30 5.77 1.43 -21.73
C ALA A 30 5.23 0.18 -21.03
N VAL A 31 5.36 -1.00 -21.65
CA VAL A 31 4.93 -2.28 -21.06
C VAL A 31 5.75 -2.60 -19.81
N VAL A 32 7.08 -2.43 -19.85
CA VAL A 32 7.95 -2.64 -18.68
C VAL A 32 7.58 -1.69 -17.55
N PHE A 33 7.29 -0.45 -17.88
CA PHE A 33 6.86 0.56 -16.92
C PHE A 33 5.52 0.20 -16.26
N LEU A 34 4.51 -0.18 -17.06
CA LEU A 34 3.23 -0.64 -16.56
C LEU A 34 3.38 -1.88 -15.67
N PHE A 35 4.20 -2.85 -16.12
CA PHE A 35 4.45 -4.05 -15.33
C PHE A 35 5.06 -3.72 -13.97
N LYS A 36 6.09 -2.88 -13.91
CA LYS A 36 6.69 -2.44 -12.63
C LYS A 36 5.70 -1.71 -11.73
N THR A 37 4.81 -0.91 -12.30
CA THR A 37 3.82 -0.12 -11.56
C THR A 37 2.75 -1.00 -10.92
N TYR A 38 2.22 -1.97 -11.68
CA TYR A 38 1.09 -2.79 -11.22
C TYR A 38 1.49 -4.11 -10.57
N TYR A 39 2.74 -4.53 -10.72
CA TYR A 39 3.23 -5.81 -10.19
C TYR A 39 3.02 -5.99 -8.68
N PRO A 40 3.30 -5.02 -7.78
CA PRO A 40 3.10 -5.20 -6.34
C PRO A 40 1.64 -5.42 -5.98
N VAL A 41 0.73 -4.67 -6.61
CA VAL A 41 -0.72 -4.78 -6.40
C VAL A 41 -1.24 -6.12 -6.94
N ALA A 42 -0.84 -6.50 -8.15
CA ALA A 42 -1.21 -7.78 -8.75
C ALA A 42 -0.69 -8.96 -7.91
N LYS A 43 0.56 -8.88 -7.43
CA LYS A 43 1.15 -9.89 -6.55
C LYS A 43 0.35 -10.04 -5.25
N ALA A 44 -0.04 -8.92 -4.62
CA ALA A 44 -0.83 -8.93 -3.39
C ALA A 44 -2.20 -9.60 -3.61
N GLU A 45 -2.93 -9.19 -4.67
CA GLU A 45 -4.25 -9.76 -4.99
C GLU A 45 -4.17 -11.24 -5.37
N ILE A 46 -3.21 -11.61 -6.22
CA ILE A 46 -2.98 -13.02 -6.62
C ILE A 46 -2.64 -13.86 -5.39
N SER A 47 -1.72 -13.40 -4.53
CA SER A 47 -1.35 -14.15 -3.34
C SER A 47 -2.53 -14.33 -2.37
N TYR A 48 -3.44 -13.35 -2.32
CA TYR A 48 -4.67 -13.45 -1.54
C TYR A 48 -5.64 -14.48 -2.13
N GLN A 49 -5.87 -14.48 -3.46
CA GLN A 49 -6.82 -15.40 -4.12
C GLN A 49 -6.36 -16.87 -4.08
N PHE A 50 -5.06 -17.12 -4.16
CA PHE A 50 -4.49 -18.47 -4.07
C PHE A 50 -4.20 -18.92 -2.64
N GLN A 51 -4.66 -18.18 -1.64
CA GLN A 51 -4.45 -18.51 -0.24
C GLN A 51 -5.36 -19.66 0.18
N SER A 52 -4.75 -20.75 0.63
CA SER A 52 -5.50 -21.81 1.33
C SER A 52 -6.03 -21.27 2.66
N PRO A 53 -7.28 -21.63 3.07
CA PRO A 53 -7.89 -21.13 4.31
C PRO A 53 -7.17 -21.49 5.61
N SER A 54 -6.09 -22.26 5.56
CA SER A 54 -5.47 -22.90 6.70
C SER A 54 -4.16 -22.29 7.22
N LEU A 55 -3.79 -21.06 6.82
CA LEU A 55 -2.66 -20.40 7.46
C LEU A 55 -3.11 -19.89 8.84
N GLN A 56 -2.88 -20.73 9.86
CA GLN A 56 -2.96 -20.32 11.25
C GLN A 56 -1.88 -19.26 11.53
N SER A 57 -2.22 -18.29 12.37
CA SER A 57 -1.35 -17.19 12.80
C SER A 57 0.00 -17.65 13.41
N ASP A 58 0.11 -18.92 13.78
CA ASP A 58 1.27 -19.48 14.48
C ASP A 58 2.49 -19.72 13.58
N ASP A 59 2.32 -19.72 12.23
CA ASP A 59 3.42 -19.97 11.30
C ASP A 59 4.15 -18.69 10.82
N LEU A 60 3.64 -17.51 11.16
CA LEU A 60 4.21 -16.25 10.72
C LEU A 60 5.01 -15.58 11.83
N THR A 61 6.33 -15.54 11.67
CA THR A 61 7.22 -14.78 12.57
C THR A 61 7.13 -13.28 12.25
N PRO A 62 7.09 -12.39 13.26
CA PRO A 62 7.10 -10.95 13.04
C PRO A 62 8.40 -10.51 12.35
N VAL A 63 8.29 -9.58 11.39
CA VAL A 63 9.46 -9.00 10.71
C VAL A 63 10.36 -8.20 11.67
N ASP A 64 9.79 -7.68 12.74
CA ASP A 64 10.49 -6.95 13.78
C ASP A 64 9.77 -7.20 15.13
N PRO A 65 10.40 -7.89 16.09
CA PRO A 65 9.76 -8.17 17.38
C PRO A 65 9.64 -6.91 18.27
N GLU A 66 10.41 -5.84 17.97
CA GLU A 66 10.35 -4.60 18.75
C GLU A 66 9.08 -3.81 18.46
N PHE A 67 8.70 -3.63 17.18
CA PHE A 67 7.40 -3.11 16.81
C PHE A 67 7.01 -3.50 15.38
N SER A 68 6.07 -4.41 15.25
CA SER A 68 5.55 -4.86 13.95
C SER A 68 4.07 -5.23 13.99
N LEU A 69 3.49 -5.25 12.79
CA LEU A 69 2.11 -5.62 12.53
C LEU A 69 2.06 -6.91 11.73
N LEU A 70 1.27 -7.87 12.19
CA LEU A 70 0.99 -9.12 11.53
C LEU A 70 -0.51 -9.30 11.32
N ILE A 71 -0.96 -9.43 10.07
CA ILE A 71 -2.34 -9.71 9.69
C ILE A 71 -2.36 -10.95 8.79
N PRO A 72 -2.59 -12.15 9.35
CA PRO A 72 -2.45 -13.42 8.62
C PRO A 72 -3.35 -13.49 7.38
N LYS A 73 -4.61 -13.07 7.50
CA LYS A 73 -5.61 -13.15 6.42
C LYS A 73 -5.17 -12.48 5.12
N ILE A 74 -4.44 -11.39 5.20
CA ILE A 74 -3.93 -10.65 4.03
C ILE A 74 -2.42 -10.78 3.86
N LYS A 75 -1.77 -11.69 4.62
CA LYS A 75 -0.32 -11.90 4.65
C LYS A 75 0.49 -10.63 4.88
N ALA A 76 -0.09 -9.69 5.61
CA ALA A 76 0.60 -8.47 5.97
C ALA A 76 1.55 -8.74 7.14
N ASN A 77 2.83 -8.46 6.95
CA ASN A 77 3.87 -8.51 7.98
C ASN A 77 4.78 -7.32 7.77
N SER A 78 4.63 -6.30 8.60
CA SER A 78 5.29 -5.02 8.39
C SER A 78 5.87 -4.47 9.69
N LYS A 79 7.05 -3.88 9.59
CA LYS A 79 7.60 -3.05 10.67
C LYS A 79 6.69 -1.85 10.93
N VAL A 80 6.54 -1.48 12.21
CA VAL A 80 5.85 -0.26 12.63
C VAL A 80 6.88 0.80 13.01
N ILE A 81 6.86 1.94 12.34
CA ILE A 81 7.70 3.09 12.68
C ILE A 81 7.00 3.89 13.76
N LYS A 82 7.58 3.92 14.96
CA LYS A 82 6.97 4.52 16.14
C LYS A 82 6.99 6.05 16.10
N ASN A 83 5.91 6.65 16.61
CA ASN A 83 5.86 8.07 16.97
C ASN A 83 6.03 9.03 15.77
N VAL A 84 5.35 8.75 14.69
CA VAL A 84 5.43 9.50 13.43
C VAL A 84 4.44 10.66 13.45
N ASP A 85 4.93 11.87 13.19
CA ASP A 85 4.09 13.04 12.99
C ASP A 85 3.33 12.95 11.66
N ALA A 86 2.03 12.65 11.74
CA ALA A 86 1.15 12.53 10.59
C ALA A 86 0.85 13.88 9.90
N THR A 87 1.16 15.01 10.54
CA THR A 87 0.93 16.36 9.99
C THR A 87 2.10 16.85 9.14
N ASN A 88 3.28 16.21 9.25
CA ASN A 88 4.47 16.58 8.51
C ASN A 88 4.74 15.61 7.35
N PRO A 89 4.49 16.02 6.07
CA PRO A 89 4.67 15.15 4.91
C PRO A 89 6.07 14.55 4.77
N LYS A 90 7.12 15.30 5.08
CA LYS A 90 8.52 14.82 4.99
C LYS A 90 8.78 13.68 5.98
N ILE A 91 8.23 13.81 7.20
CA ILE A 91 8.41 12.83 8.27
C ILE A 91 7.63 11.57 7.95
N TYR A 92 6.32 11.69 7.68
CA TYR A 92 5.52 10.49 7.48
C TYR A 92 5.86 9.75 6.18
N GLN A 93 6.19 10.43 5.09
CA GLN A 93 6.61 9.76 3.85
C GLN A 93 7.91 8.98 4.04
N SER A 94 8.88 9.55 4.75
CA SER A 94 10.11 8.84 5.12
C SER A 94 9.84 7.62 6.01
N ALA A 95 8.89 7.70 6.93
CA ALA A 95 8.49 6.57 7.75
C ALA A 95 7.81 5.47 6.92
N LEU A 96 6.85 5.85 6.08
CA LEU A 96 6.06 4.94 5.23
C LEU A 96 6.90 4.23 4.16
N SER A 97 8.06 4.76 3.78
CA SER A 97 9.00 4.04 2.91
C SER A 97 9.72 2.86 3.60
N ARG A 98 9.62 2.74 4.93
CA ARG A 98 10.29 1.72 5.77
C ARG A 98 9.33 0.78 6.47
N GLY A 99 8.04 1.06 6.46
CA GLY A 99 7.02 0.28 7.15
C GLY A 99 5.70 1.03 7.24
N VAL A 100 4.80 0.57 8.11
CA VAL A 100 3.61 1.32 8.50
C VAL A 100 3.95 2.27 9.64
N ALA A 101 3.17 3.33 9.84
CA ALA A 101 3.48 4.38 10.80
C ALA A 101 2.53 4.33 12.00
N HIS A 102 3.09 4.39 13.22
CA HIS A 102 2.35 4.65 14.45
C HIS A 102 2.30 6.16 14.68
N ALA A 103 1.09 6.70 14.83
CA ALA A 103 0.88 8.14 14.96
C ALA A 103 1.45 8.69 16.28
N SER A 104 2.15 9.82 16.19
CA SER A 104 2.64 10.54 17.36
C SER A 104 1.49 10.96 18.26
N GLY A 105 1.67 10.78 19.57
CA GLY A 105 0.66 11.11 20.58
C GLY A 105 -0.43 10.05 20.77
N SER A 106 -0.47 8.97 19.98
CA SER A 106 -1.36 7.84 20.25
C SER A 106 -0.77 6.87 21.28
N ALA A 107 -1.63 6.03 21.88
CA ALA A 107 -1.21 5.01 22.83
C ALA A 107 -0.33 3.95 22.17
N THR A 108 0.47 3.25 22.98
CA THR A 108 1.20 2.04 22.56
C THR A 108 0.43 0.78 22.96
N PRO A 109 0.67 -0.39 22.34
CA PRO A 109 -0.11 -1.61 22.60
C PRO A 109 -0.13 -2.08 24.05
N ASP A 110 0.88 -1.73 24.84
CA ASP A 110 1.02 -2.05 26.26
C ASP A 110 0.16 -1.18 27.18
N GLN A 111 -0.42 -0.07 26.65
CA GLN A 111 -1.17 0.91 27.43
C GLN A 111 -2.66 0.95 27.02
N PRO A 112 -3.57 1.32 27.92
CA PRO A 112 -4.93 1.68 27.56
C PRO A 112 -4.95 2.89 26.61
N GLY A 113 -5.94 2.95 25.72
CA GLY A 113 -6.10 4.06 24.80
C GLY A 113 -6.16 3.62 23.34
N ASN A 114 -6.20 4.57 22.45
CA ASN A 114 -6.26 4.36 21.01
C ASN A 114 -4.85 4.30 20.43
N VAL A 115 -4.52 3.18 19.81
CA VAL A 115 -3.33 3.00 18.98
C VAL A 115 -3.70 3.34 17.55
N PHE A 116 -3.04 4.30 16.92
CA PHE A 116 -3.28 4.67 15.52
C PHE A 116 -2.13 4.22 14.64
N ILE A 117 -2.43 3.34 13.70
CA ILE A 117 -1.49 2.89 12.67
C ILE A 117 -2.00 3.35 11.31
N PHE A 118 -1.16 4.01 10.55
CA PHE A 118 -1.52 4.49 9.22
C PHE A 118 -0.48 4.10 8.17
N ALA A 119 -0.96 3.94 6.94
CA ALA A 119 -0.12 3.70 5.77
C ALA A 119 -0.86 4.14 4.50
N HIS A 120 -0.11 4.19 3.38
CA HIS A 120 -0.72 4.38 2.07
C HIS A 120 -1.56 3.16 1.67
N SER A 121 -2.67 3.38 0.98
CA SER A 121 -3.51 2.31 0.39
C SER A 121 -2.99 1.81 -0.96
N ALA A 122 -2.07 2.53 -1.57
CA ALA A 122 -1.41 2.15 -2.80
C ALA A 122 -0.09 2.89 -2.94
N THR A 123 0.81 2.32 -3.73
CA THR A 123 2.10 2.91 -4.06
C THR A 123 1.97 3.88 -5.22
N ASN A 124 2.47 5.08 -5.04
CA ASN A 124 2.99 5.81 -6.17
C ASN A 124 4.11 4.97 -6.82
N TRP A 125 4.10 4.83 -8.14
CA TRP A 125 4.99 3.98 -8.92
C TRP A 125 6.50 4.13 -8.61
N TYR A 126 6.91 5.27 -8.06
CA TYR A 126 8.29 5.60 -7.69
C TYR A 126 8.63 5.25 -6.22
N GLN A 127 7.64 4.85 -5.42
CA GLN A 127 7.81 4.49 -4.01
C GLN A 127 7.30 3.07 -3.70
N ALA A 128 7.22 2.21 -4.73
CA ALA A 128 6.76 0.84 -4.59
C ALA A 128 7.74 0.03 -3.74
N SER A 129 7.62 0.15 -2.42
CA SER A 129 8.15 -0.82 -1.47
C SER A 129 7.06 -1.84 -1.14
N ASP A 130 7.46 -3.07 -0.82
CA ASP A 130 6.52 -4.13 -0.40
C ASP A 130 5.65 -3.69 0.80
N TYR A 131 6.09 -2.71 1.58
CA TYR A 131 5.38 -2.17 2.74
C TYR A 131 4.14 -1.33 2.39
N ASN A 132 4.11 -0.69 1.22
CA ASN A 132 2.98 0.17 0.84
C ASN A 132 1.78 -0.64 0.30
N ALA A 133 2.02 -1.87 -0.18
CA ALA A 133 0.95 -2.77 -0.61
C ALA A 133 0.20 -3.44 0.56
N VAL A 134 0.75 -3.36 1.78
CA VAL A 134 0.19 -4.01 2.98
C VAL A 134 -1.26 -3.57 3.23
N PHE A 135 -1.55 -2.27 3.09
CA PHE A 135 -2.89 -1.73 3.36
C PHE A 135 -3.82 -1.70 2.14
N TYR A 136 -3.33 -2.13 0.97
CA TYR A 136 -4.20 -2.32 -0.20
C TYR A 136 -5.32 -3.33 0.06
N LEU A 137 -5.02 -4.40 0.82
CA LEU A 137 -5.95 -5.48 1.12
C LEU A 137 -6.72 -5.30 2.44
N LEU A 138 -6.61 -4.14 3.13
CA LEU A 138 -7.37 -3.91 4.37
C LEU A 138 -8.89 -4.05 4.18
N ASN A 139 -9.40 -3.70 3.01
CA ASN A 139 -10.82 -3.87 2.67
C ASN A 139 -11.30 -5.34 2.57
N LYS A 140 -10.37 -6.30 2.61
CA LYS A 140 -10.68 -7.74 2.66
C LYS A 140 -10.88 -8.24 4.10
N LEU A 141 -10.55 -7.41 5.09
CA LEU A 141 -10.81 -7.75 6.49
C LEU A 141 -12.31 -7.64 6.80
N THR A 142 -12.77 -8.55 7.62
CA THR A 142 -14.16 -8.62 8.08
C THR A 142 -14.20 -8.71 9.60
N VAL A 143 -15.33 -8.34 10.20
CA VAL A 143 -15.53 -8.45 11.65
C VAL A 143 -15.20 -9.87 12.12
N GLY A 144 -14.37 -9.97 13.17
CA GLY A 144 -13.88 -11.23 13.73
C GLY A 144 -12.49 -11.66 13.24
N ASP A 145 -11.95 -11.05 12.17
CA ASP A 145 -10.58 -11.34 11.75
C ASP A 145 -9.57 -10.89 12.81
N SER A 146 -8.56 -11.73 13.05
CA SER A 146 -7.51 -11.44 14.01
C SER A 146 -6.29 -10.78 13.37
N LEU A 147 -5.61 -9.99 14.16
CA LEU A 147 -4.33 -9.39 13.83
C LEU A 147 -3.50 -9.23 15.11
N THR A 148 -2.18 -9.15 14.96
CA THR A 148 -1.27 -9.03 16.11
C THR A 148 -0.32 -7.85 15.90
N LEU A 149 -0.25 -6.98 16.89
CA LEU A 149 0.86 -6.04 17.04
C LEU A 149 1.89 -6.66 17.98
N TYR A 150 3.11 -6.82 17.52
CA TYR A 150 4.26 -7.07 18.38
C TYR A 150 4.79 -5.74 18.88
N TYR A 151 5.00 -5.62 20.18
CA TYR A 151 5.60 -4.44 20.79
C TYR A 151 6.47 -4.85 21.99
N GLN A 152 7.74 -4.45 21.98
CA GLN A 152 8.74 -4.81 22.99
C GLN A 152 8.78 -6.34 23.23
N ASN A 153 8.85 -7.12 22.14
CA ASN A 153 8.86 -8.58 22.14
C ASN A 153 7.59 -9.25 22.70
N GLN A 154 6.49 -8.51 22.91
CA GLN A 154 5.23 -9.04 23.39
C GLN A 154 4.16 -8.96 22.28
N PRO A 155 3.39 -10.03 22.04
CA PRO A 155 2.26 -10.02 21.11
C PRO A 155 1.01 -9.44 21.77
N TYR A 156 0.34 -8.54 21.07
CA TYR A 156 -0.96 -7.97 21.42
C TYR A 156 -1.95 -8.29 20.30
N THR A 157 -2.88 -9.22 20.58
CA THR A 157 -3.88 -9.64 19.60
C THR A 157 -5.11 -8.75 19.68
N TYR A 158 -5.56 -8.31 18.49
CA TYR A 158 -6.77 -7.53 18.29
C TYR A 158 -7.69 -8.27 17.32
N TYR A 159 -8.98 -7.93 17.36
CA TYR A 159 -9.98 -8.44 16.44
C TYR A 159 -10.68 -7.29 15.75
N VAL A 160 -10.94 -7.43 14.45
CA VAL A 160 -11.70 -6.43 13.69
C VAL A 160 -13.12 -6.37 14.26
N THR A 161 -13.54 -5.21 14.70
CA THR A 161 -14.89 -4.96 15.22
C THR A 161 -15.75 -4.17 14.25
N ASP A 162 -15.12 -3.31 13.42
CA ASP A 162 -15.82 -2.45 12.48
C ASP A 162 -14.89 -2.02 11.33
N THR A 163 -15.49 -1.65 10.19
CA THR A 163 -14.80 -1.06 9.04
C THR A 163 -15.65 0.05 8.46
N GLN A 164 -15.13 1.28 8.43
CA GLN A 164 -15.89 2.45 8.01
C GLN A 164 -15.09 3.28 7.00
N ILE A 165 -15.81 4.00 6.13
CA ILE A 165 -15.25 4.99 5.20
C ILE A 165 -15.73 6.35 5.67
N PHE A 166 -14.77 7.22 5.97
CA PHE A 166 -15.04 8.57 6.44
C PHE A 166 -14.54 9.63 5.47
N PRO A 167 -15.18 10.81 5.39
CA PRO A 167 -14.59 11.95 4.75
C PRO A 167 -13.32 12.43 5.52
N PRO A 168 -12.38 13.10 4.85
CA PRO A 168 -11.09 13.49 5.46
C PRO A 168 -11.17 14.38 6.70
N ASP A 169 -12.26 15.11 6.87
CA ASP A 169 -12.53 16.01 7.99
C ASP A 169 -13.20 15.34 9.21
N HIS A 170 -13.53 14.06 9.09
CA HIS A 170 -14.13 13.30 10.19
C HIS A 170 -13.05 12.86 11.19
N ILE A 171 -13.10 13.39 12.41
CA ILE A 171 -12.09 13.19 13.45
C ILE A 171 -12.62 12.55 14.74
N ASP A 172 -13.88 12.13 14.78
CA ASP A 172 -14.52 11.61 16.00
C ASP A 172 -13.84 10.33 16.53
N TYR A 173 -13.20 9.54 15.65
CA TYR A 173 -12.43 8.37 16.03
C TYR A 173 -11.15 8.70 16.82
N LEU A 174 -10.72 9.97 16.84
CA LEU A 174 -9.56 10.43 17.61
C LEU A 174 -9.85 10.60 19.10
N ASN A 175 -11.12 10.53 19.51
CA ASN A 175 -11.50 10.69 20.90
C ASN A 175 -10.79 9.66 21.77
N SER A 176 -10.36 10.08 22.95
CA SER A 176 -9.66 9.22 23.90
C SER A 176 -10.54 8.07 24.36
N SER A 177 -9.98 6.87 24.42
CA SER A 177 -10.62 5.67 24.96
C SER A 177 -9.89 5.21 26.22
N SER A 178 -10.62 4.70 27.21
CA SER A 178 -10.04 3.98 28.35
C SER A 178 -9.76 2.50 28.05
N GLN A 179 -10.28 2.01 26.93
CA GLN A 179 -10.04 0.64 26.47
C GLN A 179 -8.90 0.62 25.44
N ARG A 180 -8.22 -0.52 25.32
CA ARG A 180 -7.23 -0.74 24.27
C ARG A 180 -7.96 -0.90 22.94
N GLN A 181 -7.78 0.05 22.04
CA GLN A 181 -8.32 0.03 20.70
C GLN A 181 -7.21 0.24 19.68
N LEU A 182 -7.33 -0.39 18.53
CA LEU A 182 -6.41 -0.24 17.41
C LEU A 182 -7.17 0.24 16.20
N HIS A 183 -6.72 1.33 15.63
CA HIS A 183 -7.29 1.94 14.44
C HIS A 183 -6.29 1.88 13.29
N PHE A 184 -6.71 1.28 12.15
CA PHE A 184 -5.98 1.37 10.91
C PHE A 184 -6.58 2.47 10.04
N ILE A 185 -5.72 3.37 9.56
CA ILE A 185 -6.13 4.49 8.73
C ILE A 185 -5.40 4.42 7.40
N THR A 186 -6.16 4.46 6.31
CA THR A 186 -5.63 4.46 4.95
C THR A 186 -6.55 5.19 4.00
N CYS A 187 -6.06 5.59 2.83
CA CYS A 187 -6.88 6.25 1.82
C CYS A 187 -7.84 5.27 1.14
N TRP A 188 -9.04 5.75 0.78
CA TRP A 188 -10.03 5.01 0.01
C TRP A 188 -10.60 5.89 -1.11
N PRO A 189 -10.84 5.37 -2.35
CA PRO A 189 -10.43 4.05 -2.85
C PRO A 189 -8.92 3.83 -2.89
N PRO A 190 -8.44 2.55 -2.86
CA PRO A 190 -7.01 2.28 -2.97
C PRO A 190 -6.40 2.92 -4.23
N GLY A 191 -5.23 3.53 -4.09
CA GLY A 191 -4.56 4.22 -5.19
C GLY A 191 -4.91 5.70 -5.34
N THR A 192 -5.77 6.23 -4.48
CA THR A 192 -6.07 7.65 -4.45
C THR A 192 -5.17 8.38 -3.45
N THR A 193 -4.86 9.64 -3.74
CA THR A 193 -4.33 10.61 -2.78
C THR A 193 -5.43 11.58 -2.42
N PRO A 194 -5.55 12.01 -1.16
CA PRO A 194 -6.48 13.06 -0.78
C PRO A 194 -6.14 14.38 -1.45
#